data_ff486b1ca966e405a5778142e0186eb9
#
_entry.id   ff486b1ca966e405a5778142e0186eb9
#
_cell.length_a   1.000
_cell.length_b   1.000
_cell.length_c   1.000
_cell.angle_alpha   90.00
_cell.angle_beta   90.00
_cell.angle_gamma   90.00
#
_symmetry.space_group_name_H-M   'P 1'
#
loop_
_entity.id
_entity.type
_entity.pdbx_description
1 polymer ?
#
loop_
_entity_poly.entity_id
_entity_poly.type
_entity_poly.pdbx_seq_one_letter_code
_entity_poly.pdbx_strand_id
1 'polypeptide(L)' 'MANQLDGVRPASESSIEIEFRYRGTLCRERLRLKPSASNLKRASDLRAEILCAIEADKFNYAVAFPKSKNAALFSD' A
#
# COMPACT_ATOMS: atom_id res chain seq x y z
N MET A 1 20.16 -3.42 12.76
CA MET A 1 18.80 -3.89 12.79
C MET A 1 17.88 -3.01 11.97
N ALA A 2 17.10 -3.60 11.12
CA ALA A 2 16.23 -2.84 10.23
C ALA A 2 15.06 -2.25 11.03
N ASN A 3 14.89 -0.95 10.92
CA ASN A 3 13.74 -0.27 11.50
C ASN A 3 12.65 -0.06 10.48
N GLN A 4 12.81 -0.69 9.31
CA GLN A 4 11.82 -0.59 8.26
C GLN A 4 10.64 -1.50 8.56
N LEU A 5 9.46 -0.95 8.42
CA LEU A 5 8.25 -1.74 8.48
C LEU A 5 8.16 -2.54 7.19
N ASP A 6 7.79 -3.81 7.31
CA ASP A 6 7.71 -4.72 6.17
C ASP A 6 6.75 -4.19 5.12
N GLY A 7 7.26 -4.00 3.89
CA GLY A 7 6.45 -3.50 2.79
C GLY A 7 6.08 -2.03 2.87
N VAL A 8 6.73 -1.27 3.73
CA VAL A 8 6.48 0.17 3.88
C VAL A 8 7.82 0.88 3.95
N ARG A 9 7.99 1.94 3.15
CA ARG A 9 9.24 2.69 3.13
C ARG A 9 9.04 4.11 2.63
N PRO A 10 9.91 5.04 3.01
CA PRO A 10 9.92 6.37 2.42
C PRO A 10 10.21 6.26 0.92
N ALA A 11 9.41 6.94 0.10
CA ALA A 11 9.63 6.99 -1.35
C ALA A 11 10.26 8.32 -1.77
N SER A 12 9.93 9.40 -1.06
CA SER A 12 10.50 10.70 -1.27
C SER A 12 10.29 11.52 0.01
N GLU A 13 10.69 12.79 -0.02
CA GLU A 13 10.48 13.68 1.13
C GLU A 13 9.01 13.89 1.47
N SER A 14 8.12 13.64 0.52
CA SER A 14 6.70 13.88 0.68
C SER A 14 5.83 12.68 0.35
N SER A 15 6.40 11.50 0.25
CA SER A 15 5.63 10.30 -0.07
C SER A 15 6.18 9.06 0.61
N ILE A 16 5.28 8.11 0.81
CA ILE A 16 5.58 6.79 1.37
C ILE A 16 5.11 5.76 0.36
N GLU A 17 5.90 4.73 0.15
CA GLU A 17 5.52 3.63 -0.72
C GLU A 17 5.11 2.43 0.11
N ILE A 18 3.98 1.83 -0.24
CA ILE A 18 3.58 0.54 0.31
C ILE A 18 3.66 -0.51 -0.80
N GLU A 19 3.99 -1.73 -0.41
CA GLU A 19 4.16 -2.83 -1.33
C GLU A 19 3.40 -4.04 -0.80
N PHE A 20 2.64 -4.68 -1.66
CA PHE A 20 1.86 -5.86 -1.27
C PHE A 20 1.59 -6.71 -2.50
N ARG A 21 1.26 -7.97 -2.28
CA ARG A 21 0.89 -8.89 -3.36
C ARG A 21 -0.62 -9.00 -3.47
N TYR A 22 -1.11 -8.89 -4.68
CA TYR A 22 -2.52 -9.04 -4.97
C TYR A 22 -2.68 -9.87 -6.23
N ARG A 23 -3.40 -10.99 -6.13
CA ARG A 23 -3.62 -11.91 -7.25
C ARG A 23 -2.32 -12.34 -7.93
N GLY A 24 -1.30 -12.60 -7.12
CA GLY A 24 0.00 -13.03 -7.63
C GLY A 24 0.88 -11.93 -8.17
N THR A 25 0.41 -10.70 -8.17
CA THR A 25 1.14 -9.54 -8.69
C THR A 25 1.68 -8.70 -7.54
N LEU A 26 2.95 -8.34 -7.63
CA LEU A 26 3.55 -7.42 -6.65
C LEU A 26 3.12 -6.00 -6.99
N CYS A 27 2.41 -5.37 -6.09
CA CYS A 27 1.86 -4.03 -6.27
C CYS A 27 2.57 -3.04 -5.37
N ARG A 28 2.86 -1.86 -5.90
CA ARG A 28 3.46 -0.75 -5.16
C ARG A 28 2.61 0.47 -5.36
N GLU A 29 2.23 1.09 -4.23
CA GLU A 29 1.41 2.30 -4.26
C GLU A 29 2.08 3.38 -3.43
N ARG A 30 1.98 4.62 -3.89
CA ARG A 30 2.51 5.76 -3.18
C ARG A 30 1.41 6.51 -2.46
N LEU A 31 1.67 6.81 -1.20
CA LEU A 31 0.80 7.63 -0.38
C LEU A 31 1.42 9.01 -0.29
N ARG A 32 0.61 10.05 -0.46
CA ARG A 32 1.10 11.43 -0.35
C ARG A 32 1.16 11.85 1.10
N LEU A 33 2.05 11.19 1.84
CA LEU A 33 2.29 11.45 3.24
C LEU A 33 3.79 11.64 3.45
N LYS A 34 4.13 12.66 4.22
CA LYS A 34 5.52 12.87 4.60
C LYS A 34 5.97 11.66 5.43
N PRO A 35 7.16 11.10 5.17
CA PRO A 35 7.60 9.88 5.86
C PRO A 35 8.09 10.13 7.29
N SER A 36 7.20 10.66 8.11
CA SER A 36 7.42 10.76 9.55
C SER A 36 7.14 9.41 10.21
N ALA A 37 7.61 9.23 11.44
CA ALA A 37 7.39 8.00 12.17
C ALA A 37 5.90 7.66 12.29
N SER A 38 5.07 8.67 12.60
CA SER A 38 3.63 8.44 12.73
C SER A 38 2.98 8.10 11.40
N ASN A 39 3.40 8.74 10.30
CA ASN A 39 2.86 8.46 8.99
C ASN A 39 3.32 7.10 8.45
N LEU A 40 4.53 6.69 8.76
CA LEU A 40 5.00 5.34 8.41
C LEU A 40 4.17 4.29 9.13
N LYS A 41 3.81 4.55 10.39
CA LYS A 41 2.93 3.64 11.14
C LYS A 41 1.53 3.60 10.51
N ARG A 42 1.01 4.75 10.10
CA ARG A 42 -0.29 4.82 9.41
C ARG A 42 -0.27 4.03 8.11
N ALA A 43 0.81 4.14 7.36
CA ALA A 43 0.97 3.39 6.11
C ALA A 43 1.04 1.89 6.39
N SER A 44 1.72 1.50 7.45
CA SER A 44 1.80 0.10 7.85
C SER A 44 0.43 -0.45 8.25
N ASP A 45 -0.35 0.35 8.99
CA ASP A 45 -1.71 -0.03 9.39
C ASP A 45 -2.61 -0.17 8.17
N LEU A 46 -2.49 0.75 7.22
CA LEU A 46 -3.25 0.68 5.96
C LEU A 46 -2.88 -0.58 5.18
N ARG A 47 -1.60 -0.89 5.09
CA ARG A 47 -1.15 -2.10 4.40
C ARG A 47 -1.72 -3.35 5.05
N ALA A 48 -1.74 -3.39 6.38
CA ALA A 48 -2.31 -4.52 7.12
C ALA A 48 -3.80 -4.68 6.82
N GLU A 49 -4.54 -3.58 6.73
CA GLU A 49 -5.95 -3.61 6.37
C GLU A 49 -6.15 -4.14 4.95
N ILE A 50 -5.29 -3.70 4.02
CA ILE A 50 -5.33 -4.17 2.64
C ILE A 50 -5.10 -5.68 2.57
N LEU A 51 -4.08 -6.18 3.27
CA LEU A 51 -3.78 -7.61 3.29
C LEU A 51 -4.93 -8.42 3.88
N CYS A 52 -5.55 -7.88 4.92
CA CYS A 52 -6.70 -8.52 5.55
C CYS A 52 -7.89 -8.60 4.58
N ALA A 53 -8.14 -7.51 3.85
CA ALA A 53 -9.22 -7.48 2.86
C ALA A 53 -8.94 -8.43 1.69
N ILE A 54 -7.70 -8.52 1.25
CA ILE A 54 -7.30 -9.45 0.19
C ILE A 54 -7.55 -10.89 0.63
N GLU A 55 -7.15 -11.23 1.84
CA GLU A 55 -7.34 -12.57 2.39
C GLU A 55 -8.81 -12.92 2.50
N ALA A 56 -9.63 -11.94 2.84
CA ALA A 56 -11.08 -12.11 2.96
C ALA A 56 -11.82 -12.02 1.62
N ASP A 57 -11.07 -11.80 0.53
CA ASP A 57 -11.62 -11.61 -0.82
C ASP A 57 -12.60 -10.43 -0.89
N LYS A 58 -12.28 -9.36 -0.17
CA LYS A 58 -13.10 -8.15 -0.10
C LYS A 58 -12.37 -6.90 -0.58
N PHE A 59 -11.15 -7.06 -1.08
CA PHE A 59 -10.36 -5.92 -1.52
C PHE A 59 -10.79 -5.48 -2.90
N ASN A 60 -11.06 -4.17 -3.04
CA ASN A 60 -11.36 -3.56 -4.33
C ASN A 60 -10.28 -2.53 -4.65
N TYR A 61 -9.41 -2.87 -5.58
CA TYR A 61 -8.26 -2.04 -5.92
C TYR A 61 -8.68 -0.65 -6.42
N ALA A 62 -9.69 -0.58 -7.27
CA ALA A 62 -10.14 0.69 -7.84
C ALA A 62 -10.74 1.62 -6.76
N VAL A 63 -11.33 1.06 -5.72
CA VAL A 63 -11.85 1.86 -4.61
C VAL A 63 -10.71 2.36 -3.74
N ALA A 64 -9.73 1.51 -3.47
CA ALA A 64 -8.60 1.87 -2.61
C ALA A 64 -7.63 2.84 -3.29
N PHE A 65 -7.36 2.61 -4.57
CA PHE A 65 -6.38 3.40 -5.33
C PHE A 65 -6.95 3.76 -6.71
N PRO A 66 -7.95 4.64 -6.78
CA PRO A 66 -8.66 4.90 -8.04
C PRO A 66 -7.79 5.53 -9.13
N LYS A 67 -6.69 6.17 -8.76
CA LYS A 67 -5.79 6.81 -9.72
C LYS A 67 -4.57 5.97 -10.06
N SER A 68 -4.49 4.77 -9.53
CA SER A 68 -3.34 3.90 -9.76
C SER A 68 -3.46 3.19 -11.10
N LYS A 69 -2.31 3.00 -11.75
CA LYS A 69 -2.23 2.15 -12.95
C LYS A 69 -2.67 0.73 -12.65
N ASN A 70 -2.38 0.27 -11.43
CA ASN A 70 -2.73 -1.08 -11.02
C ASN A 70 -4.23 -1.29 -10.91
N ALA A 71 -4.98 -0.22 -10.64
CA ALA A 71 -6.44 -0.32 -10.59
C ALA A 71 -7.01 -0.80 -11.92
N ALA A 72 -6.41 -0.35 -13.03
CA ALA A 72 -6.86 -0.78 -14.37
C ALA A 72 -6.56 -2.25 -14.62
N LEU A 73 -5.48 -2.78 -14.05
CA LEU A 73 -5.12 -4.19 -14.21
C LEU A 73 -6.11 -5.13 -13.52
N PHE A 74 -6.77 -4.65 -12.47
CA PHE A 74 -7.65 -5.46 -11.64
C PHE A 74 -9.10 -5.03 -11.71
N SER A 75 -9.44 -4.19 -12.68
CA SER A 75 -10.84 -3.83 -12.88
C SER A 75 -11.54 -4.95 -13.66
N ASP A 76 -12.68 -5.30 -13.23
CA ASP A 76 -13.51 -6.32 -13.87
C ASP A 76 -14.46 -5.70 -14.89
#